data_5647dc4227c797d6c9103a07964830e7
#
_entry.id   5647dc4227c797d6c9103a07964830e7
#
_cell.length_a   1.000
_cell.length_b   1.000
_cell.length_c   1.000
_cell.angle_alpha   90.00
_cell.angle_beta   90.00
_cell.angle_gamma   90.00
#
_symmetry.space_group_name_H-M   'P 1'
#
loop_
_entity.id
_entity.type
_entity.pdbx_description
1 polymer ?
#
loop_
_entity_poly.entity_id
_entity_poly.type
_entity_poly.pdbx_seq_one_letter_code
_entity_poly.pdbx_strand_id
1 'polypeptide(L)'
;MVIIQSDRFGNYDFCKALAQKYREMGLPVISLGENISDCINFEYRRGDGFADIVSHMVKYHGYTNIHMIAGVKGEYYSDERIKAFRNVLSENNIPFDDSMVSYGDYWSVPAIDAVKKLIKENRLPRAIVCANDQMAVAVTNYLQDQGISVPDDVAITGYDGIETIYSADPTVSSSGIYPLTNAKEICHAVNTIFSEGYAAKNIPLFPELIINESCGSKSEKHRMKFNSSASYNELMNKFYRFQDENIILSNVSERIQQCKSFADIADEMRKDDLMYAMTCVIKSECIDESVNPEEKIQMRFRNKMFVLYDSDDIDLKKSVGEKFIPYNMDGRDIIPNMNGFIGRCLIFTALSYLGVPMGYTCYHFSSYIPSNYYKIPQTVNMLNNALGGLRNLRHQHYLLNKVDEISRIDALTGLFNRHGFLIEYENILRGLGSNSLAVIMCDLDGLKAINDKYGHDNGDFAIKNTAQALKRVCPPNAACTRFGGDEIMAVFPCCGTENNIRGMLYKELDCVNERSGKPYKIAASVGIYITQNGEKPSFDELIRYSDKLMYEEKKRRKTLRTN
;
A
#
# COMPACT_ATOMS: atom_id res chain seq x y z
N MET A 1 -8.72 -13.09 23.68
CA MET A 1 -7.76 -12.12 24.22
C MET A 1 -6.96 -11.53 23.08
N VAL A 2 -6.62 -10.25 23.16
CA VAL A 2 -5.83 -9.54 22.15
C VAL A 2 -4.65 -8.85 22.83
N ILE A 3 -3.46 -8.94 22.25
CA ILE A 3 -2.27 -8.21 22.71
C ILE A 3 -1.91 -7.18 21.63
N ILE A 4 -1.87 -5.91 22.00
CA ILE A 4 -1.52 -4.79 21.13
C ILE A 4 -0.15 -4.27 21.53
N GLN A 5 0.82 -4.34 20.64
CA GLN A 5 2.12 -3.70 20.82
C GLN A 5 2.03 -2.23 20.35
N SER A 6 1.48 -1.38 21.20
CA SER A 6 1.08 -0.02 20.88
C SER A 6 2.23 0.92 20.54
N ASP A 7 3.42 0.69 21.08
CA ASP A 7 4.62 1.49 20.83
C ASP A 7 5.22 1.32 19.42
N ARG A 8 4.78 0.30 18.67
CA ARG A 8 5.25 0.02 17.30
C ARG A 8 4.36 0.59 16.20
N PHE A 9 3.11 0.95 16.52
CA PHE A 9 2.16 1.43 15.52
C PHE A 9 2.34 2.90 15.12
N GLY A 10 3.06 3.71 15.89
CA GLY A 10 3.26 5.14 15.62
C GLY A 10 1.98 5.98 15.59
N ASN A 11 0.82 5.37 15.87
CA ASN A 11 -0.49 6.01 15.88
C ASN A 11 -1.31 5.53 17.09
N TYR A 12 -1.22 6.30 18.17
CA TYR A 12 -1.91 6.01 19.41
C TYR A 12 -3.43 5.95 19.29
N ASP A 13 -4.03 6.87 18.53
CA ASP A 13 -5.49 6.93 18.34
C ASP A 13 -6.01 5.68 17.62
N PHE A 14 -5.24 5.15 16.67
CA PHE A 14 -5.57 3.88 16.03
C PHE A 14 -5.54 2.71 17.01
N CYS A 15 -4.50 2.61 17.84
CA CYS A 15 -4.38 1.56 18.86
C CYS A 15 -5.53 1.63 19.89
N LYS A 16 -5.89 2.84 20.31
CA LYS A 16 -7.02 3.08 21.21
C LYS A 16 -8.37 2.66 20.59
N ALA A 17 -8.63 3.05 19.34
CA ALA A 17 -9.85 2.65 18.64
C ALA A 17 -9.93 1.13 18.44
N LEU A 18 -8.79 0.49 18.12
CA LEU A 18 -8.68 -0.95 17.99
C LEU A 18 -8.95 -1.68 19.31
N ALA A 19 -8.36 -1.22 20.39
CA ALA A 19 -8.58 -1.76 21.73
C ALA A 19 -10.05 -1.64 22.16
N GLN A 20 -10.65 -0.48 21.96
CA GLN A 20 -12.06 -0.26 22.24
C GLN A 20 -12.95 -1.24 21.48
N LYS A 21 -12.71 -1.42 20.18
CA LYS A 21 -13.49 -2.35 19.35
C LYS A 21 -13.41 -3.80 19.86
N TYR A 22 -12.23 -4.28 20.23
CA TYR A 22 -12.09 -5.64 20.78
C TYR A 22 -12.77 -5.79 22.14
N ARG A 23 -12.75 -4.76 22.96
CA ARG A 23 -13.46 -4.78 24.25
C ARG A 23 -14.97 -4.78 24.08
N GLU A 24 -15.52 -4.02 23.12
CA GLU A 24 -16.94 -4.07 22.76
C GLU A 24 -17.37 -5.47 22.31
N MET A 25 -16.44 -6.26 21.75
CA MET A 25 -16.63 -7.67 21.43
C MET A 25 -16.48 -8.62 22.63
N GLY A 26 -16.27 -8.10 23.84
CA GLY A 26 -16.06 -8.89 25.04
C GLY A 26 -14.69 -9.56 25.16
N LEU A 27 -13.71 -9.12 24.36
CA LEU A 27 -12.37 -9.69 24.37
C LEU A 27 -11.44 -8.91 25.33
N PRO A 28 -10.73 -9.60 26.24
CA PRO A 28 -9.68 -9.00 27.03
C PRO A 28 -8.57 -8.41 26.15
N VAL A 29 -8.13 -7.19 26.47
CA VAL A 29 -7.05 -6.50 25.73
C VAL A 29 -5.86 -6.21 26.63
N ILE A 30 -4.67 -6.58 26.19
CA ILE A 30 -3.38 -6.24 26.79
C ILE A 30 -2.69 -5.26 25.86
N SER A 31 -2.23 -4.12 26.39
CA SER A 31 -1.40 -3.15 25.68
C SER A 31 0.04 -3.25 26.14
N LEU A 32 0.99 -3.29 25.20
CA LEU A 32 2.42 -3.25 25.45
C LEU A 32 2.98 -1.91 24.96
N GLY A 33 3.45 -1.08 25.87
CA GLY A 33 4.09 0.21 25.57
C GLY A 33 3.25 1.41 25.99
N GLU A 34 2.16 1.69 25.30
CA GLU A 34 1.30 2.84 25.58
C GLU A 34 0.12 2.48 26.50
N ASN A 35 -0.26 3.42 27.38
CA ASN A 35 -1.38 3.24 28.29
C ASN A 35 -2.71 3.49 27.55
N ILE A 36 -3.48 2.44 27.33
CA ILE A 36 -4.83 2.50 26.74
C ILE A 36 -5.87 2.31 27.86
N SER A 37 -6.84 3.22 27.93
CA SER A 37 -7.92 3.17 28.93
C SER A 37 -8.61 1.80 28.95
N ASP A 38 -8.90 1.31 30.14
CA ASP A 38 -9.62 0.05 30.37
C ASP A 38 -8.93 -1.21 29.78
N CYS A 39 -7.63 -1.19 29.60
CA CYS A 39 -6.80 -2.32 29.21
C CYS A 39 -5.88 -2.76 30.34
N ILE A 40 -5.32 -3.96 30.23
CA ILE A 40 -4.13 -4.31 31.00
C ILE A 40 -2.94 -3.71 30.24
N ASN A 41 -2.29 -2.74 30.85
CA ASN A 41 -1.18 -2.02 30.23
C ASN A 41 0.15 -2.44 30.85
N PHE A 42 1.10 -2.88 30.03
CA PHE A 42 2.48 -3.04 30.41
C PHE A 42 3.23 -1.75 30.07
N GLU A 43 3.51 -0.98 31.10
CA GLU A 43 4.16 0.33 30.99
C GLU A 43 5.66 0.18 31.07
N TYR A 44 6.36 0.38 29.97
CA TYR A 44 7.83 0.34 29.94
C TYR A 44 8.41 1.61 30.55
N ARG A 45 9.05 1.51 31.73
CA ARG A 45 9.74 2.62 32.43
C ARG A 45 11.11 2.91 31.79
N ARG A 46 11.12 3.22 30.49
CA ARG A 46 12.34 3.39 29.69
C ARG A 46 13.20 4.55 30.16
N GLY A 47 12.58 5.67 30.50
CA GLY A 47 13.28 6.85 31.04
C GLY A 47 13.99 6.56 32.36
N ASP A 48 13.39 5.77 33.27
CA ASP A 48 13.98 5.39 34.55
C ASP A 48 15.24 4.55 34.31
N GLY A 49 15.20 3.54 33.46
CA GLY A 49 16.36 2.71 33.15
C GLY A 49 17.50 3.45 32.46
N PHE A 50 17.18 4.44 31.62
CA PHE A 50 18.20 5.30 31.05
C PHE A 50 18.82 6.22 32.12
N ALA A 51 18.02 6.75 33.04
CA ALA A 51 18.52 7.49 34.21
C ALA A 51 19.43 6.64 35.09
N ASP A 52 19.09 5.35 35.27
CA ASP A 52 19.90 4.44 36.11
C ASP A 52 21.29 4.20 35.51
N ILE A 53 21.41 3.96 34.19
CA ILE A 53 22.74 3.76 33.57
C ILE A 53 23.55 5.03 33.54
N VAL A 54 22.93 6.21 33.34
CA VAL A 54 23.62 7.51 33.47
C VAL A 54 24.07 7.73 34.94
N SER A 55 23.20 7.43 35.91
CA SER A 55 23.54 7.53 37.34
C SER A 55 24.68 6.61 37.71
N HIS A 56 24.74 5.41 37.16
CA HIS A 56 25.86 4.50 37.36
C HIS A 56 27.17 5.13 36.88
N MET A 57 27.20 5.77 35.71
CA MET A 57 28.38 6.44 35.18
C MET A 57 28.80 7.64 36.07
N VAL A 58 27.84 8.44 36.52
CA VAL A 58 28.10 9.66 37.26
C VAL A 58 28.39 9.37 38.74
N LYS A 59 27.50 8.62 39.42
CA LYS A 59 27.58 8.41 40.87
C LYS A 59 28.58 7.33 41.28
N TYR A 60 28.61 6.21 40.51
CA TYR A 60 29.48 5.08 40.87
C TYR A 60 30.92 5.26 40.37
N HIS A 61 31.07 5.72 39.10
CA HIS A 61 32.37 5.92 38.48
C HIS A 61 32.91 7.34 38.58
N GLY A 62 32.07 8.31 38.95
CA GLY A 62 32.48 9.70 39.13
C GLY A 62 32.77 10.46 37.84
N TYR A 63 32.24 9.99 36.67
CA TYR A 63 32.46 10.67 35.41
C TYR A 63 31.66 11.97 35.33
N THR A 64 32.38 13.10 35.27
CA THR A 64 31.79 14.44 35.13
C THR A 64 31.95 14.99 33.70
N ASN A 65 33.00 14.55 32.98
CA ASN A 65 33.16 14.82 31.55
C ASN A 65 32.47 13.70 30.74
N ILE A 66 31.17 13.88 30.51
CA ILE A 66 30.29 12.88 29.95
C ILE A 66 29.53 13.45 28.73
N HIS A 67 29.31 12.64 27.71
CA HIS A 67 28.61 12.99 26.48
C HIS A 67 27.54 11.94 26.16
N MET A 68 26.42 12.39 25.60
CA MET A 68 25.35 11.50 25.14
C MET A 68 25.33 11.42 23.62
N ILE A 69 25.25 10.19 23.08
CA ILE A 69 24.86 9.97 21.69
C ILE A 69 23.39 9.55 21.70
N ALA A 70 22.53 10.50 21.37
CA ALA A 70 21.08 10.37 21.36
C ALA A 70 20.57 9.64 20.11
N GLY A 71 19.29 9.31 20.06
CA GLY A 71 18.62 8.75 18.89
C GLY A 71 18.34 9.80 17.82
N VAL A 72 17.15 9.73 17.20
CA VAL A 72 16.70 10.67 16.17
C VAL A 72 16.29 11.99 16.82
N LYS A 73 16.72 13.11 16.26
CA LYS A 73 16.43 14.45 16.77
C LYS A 73 14.93 14.76 16.69
N GLY A 74 14.34 15.15 17.85
CA GLY A 74 12.91 15.49 17.95
C GLY A 74 11.97 14.27 17.99
N GLU A 75 12.52 13.07 18.11
CA GLU A 75 11.73 11.86 18.30
C GLU A 75 11.48 11.65 19.81
N TYR A 76 10.25 11.25 20.16
CA TYR A 76 9.76 11.18 21.53
C TYR A 76 10.71 10.40 22.48
N TYR A 77 11.14 9.21 22.09
CA TYR A 77 12.00 8.39 22.95
C TYR A 77 13.44 8.93 23.06
N SER A 78 13.91 9.60 22.00
CA SER A 78 15.20 10.30 22.03
C SER A 78 15.16 11.46 23.00
N ASP A 79 14.09 12.28 22.94
CA ASP A 79 13.90 13.43 23.82
C ASP A 79 13.68 13.01 25.29
N GLU A 80 12.96 11.89 25.53
CA GLU A 80 12.80 11.30 26.86
C GLU A 80 14.16 10.91 27.46
N ARG A 81 15.03 10.27 26.69
CA ARG A 81 16.39 9.89 27.16
C ARG A 81 17.28 11.11 27.39
N ILE A 82 17.21 12.13 26.54
CA ILE A 82 17.93 13.40 26.73
C ILE A 82 17.46 14.08 28.04
N LYS A 83 16.16 14.07 28.31
CA LYS A 83 15.60 14.60 29.55
C LYS A 83 16.09 13.82 30.75
N ALA A 84 16.13 12.49 30.70
CA ALA A 84 16.67 11.65 31.75
C ALA A 84 18.16 11.94 32.01
N PHE A 85 18.96 12.05 30.93
CA PHE A 85 20.38 12.44 31.02
C PHE A 85 20.56 13.79 31.71
N ARG A 86 19.84 14.83 31.26
CA ARG A 86 19.88 16.17 31.87
C ARG A 86 19.50 16.16 33.35
N ASN A 87 18.47 15.42 33.72
CA ASN A 87 18.01 15.33 35.12
C ASN A 87 19.10 14.73 36.00
N VAL A 88 19.72 13.61 35.59
CA VAL A 88 20.80 12.97 36.38
C VAL A 88 22.01 13.90 36.53
N LEU A 89 22.40 14.62 35.48
CA LEU A 89 23.48 15.61 35.57
C LEU A 89 23.14 16.72 36.58
N SER A 90 21.93 17.27 36.51
CA SER A 90 21.44 18.31 37.43
C SER A 90 21.44 17.84 38.87
N GLU A 91 20.94 16.63 39.15
CA GLU A 91 20.93 16.04 40.49
C GLU A 91 22.35 15.85 41.09
N ASN A 92 23.36 15.75 40.25
CA ASN A 92 24.75 15.57 40.65
C ASN A 92 25.59 16.84 40.47
N ASN A 93 24.95 18.01 40.31
CA ASN A 93 25.61 19.31 40.18
C ASN A 93 26.58 19.39 38.99
N ILE A 94 26.32 18.64 37.91
CA ILE A 94 27.06 18.71 36.65
C ILE A 94 26.29 19.64 35.70
N PRO A 95 26.86 20.79 35.29
CA PRO A 95 26.20 21.69 34.35
C PRO A 95 25.93 20.98 33.04
N PHE A 96 24.69 21.02 32.57
CA PHE A 96 24.29 20.52 31.24
C PHE A 96 24.47 21.63 30.21
N ASP A 97 25.05 21.27 29.07
CA ASP A 97 25.14 22.08 27.86
C ASP A 97 24.71 21.26 26.66
N ASP A 98 23.99 21.87 25.71
CA ASP A 98 23.47 21.16 24.52
C ASP A 98 24.60 20.55 23.66
N SER A 99 25.83 21.07 23.74
CA SER A 99 26.98 20.48 23.07
C SER A 99 27.44 19.13 23.67
N MET A 100 26.89 18.74 24.83
CA MET A 100 27.09 17.41 25.42
C MET A 100 26.21 16.33 24.76
N VAL A 101 25.38 16.68 23.77
CA VAL A 101 24.52 15.74 23.08
C VAL A 101 24.83 15.76 21.59
N SER A 102 25.07 14.59 21.02
CA SER A 102 25.13 14.34 19.58
C SER A 102 24.04 13.35 19.20
N TYR A 103 23.70 13.27 17.90
CA TYR A 103 22.66 12.37 17.42
C TYR A 103 23.28 11.26 16.59
N GLY A 104 22.92 10.03 16.89
CA GLY A 104 23.37 8.80 16.20
C GLY A 104 22.23 8.06 15.51
N ASP A 105 21.01 8.63 15.50
CA ASP A 105 19.83 8.14 14.79
C ASP A 105 19.50 6.66 15.08
N TYR A 106 19.96 6.13 16.22
CA TYR A 106 19.93 4.72 16.63
C TYR A 106 20.75 3.77 15.74
N TRP A 107 21.58 4.27 14.83
CA TRP A 107 22.36 3.47 13.90
C TRP A 107 23.87 3.58 14.13
N SER A 108 24.60 2.53 13.72
CA SER A 108 26.04 2.43 13.91
C SER A 108 26.82 3.55 13.21
N VAL A 109 26.51 3.82 11.94
CA VAL A 109 27.28 4.78 11.13
C VAL A 109 27.15 6.22 11.64
N PRO A 110 25.93 6.76 11.86
CA PRO A 110 25.80 8.11 12.44
C PRO A 110 26.42 8.25 13.84
N ALA A 111 26.35 7.21 14.67
CA ALA A 111 26.99 7.22 15.99
C ALA A 111 28.53 7.30 15.89
N ILE A 112 29.13 6.52 14.98
CA ILE A 112 30.56 6.60 14.70
C ILE A 112 30.94 7.99 14.17
N ASP A 113 30.12 8.58 13.28
CA ASP A 113 30.41 9.90 12.73
C ASP A 113 30.32 11.00 13.81
N ALA A 114 29.40 10.86 14.77
CA ALA A 114 29.36 11.74 15.95
C ALA A 114 30.68 11.66 16.76
N VAL A 115 31.19 10.46 17.00
CA VAL A 115 32.46 10.27 17.72
C VAL A 115 33.67 10.79 16.90
N LYS A 116 33.73 10.54 15.59
CA LYS A 116 34.77 11.12 14.71
C LYS A 116 34.82 12.64 14.83
N LYS A 117 33.65 13.29 14.90
CA LYS A 117 33.56 14.74 15.08
C LYS A 117 34.14 15.16 16.43
N LEU A 118 33.79 14.47 17.51
CA LEU A 118 34.34 14.75 18.84
C LEU A 118 35.86 14.61 18.87
N ILE A 119 36.42 13.58 18.26
CA ILE A 119 37.89 13.39 18.13
C ILE A 119 38.51 14.53 17.35
N LYS A 120 37.97 14.87 16.16
CA LYS A 120 38.47 15.95 15.30
C LYS A 120 38.48 17.31 15.99
N GLU A 121 37.47 17.56 16.84
CA GLU A 121 37.33 18.80 17.59
C GLU A 121 38.16 18.80 18.92
N ASN A 122 38.90 17.72 19.19
CA ASN A 122 39.63 17.50 20.44
C ASN A 122 38.73 17.63 21.68
N ARG A 123 37.51 17.10 21.60
CA ARG A 123 36.45 17.16 22.61
C ARG A 123 35.98 15.78 23.06
N LEU A 124 36.84 14.76 22.88
CA LEU A 124 36.48 13.41 23.27
C LEU A 124 36.25 13.38 24.79
N PRO A 125 35.07 12.95 25.27
CA PRO A 125 34.74 12.94 26.70
C PRO A 125 35.38 11.73 27.39
N ARG A 126 35.37 11.74 28.73
CA ARG A 126 35.80 10.60 29.55
C ARG A 126 34.78 9.47 29.57
N ALA A 127 33.51 9.79 29.29
CA ALA A 127 32.41 8.82 29.20
C ALA A 127 31.42 9.16 28.12
N ILE A 128 30.92 8.14 27.42
CA ILE A 128 29.88 8.26 26.41
C ILE A 128 28.71 7.34 26.81
N VAL A 129 27.50 7.91 26.83
CA VAL A 129 26.25 7.17 27.02
C VAL A 129 25.50 7.15 25.69
N CYS A 130 25.35 5.98 25.10
CA CYS A 130 24.61 5.81 23.86
C CYS A 130 23.13 5.51 24.13
N ALA A 131 22.24 6.08 23.33
CA ALA A 131 20.81 5.87 23.49
C ALA A 131 20.36 4.44 23.16
N ASN A 132 21.18 3.63 22.50
CA ASN A 132 20.94 2.18 22.36
C ASN A 132 22.25 1.37 22.33
N ASP A 133 22.11 0.05 22.44
CA ASP A 133 23.24 -0.89 22.46
C ASP A 133 23.95 -0.99 21.12
N GLN A 134 23.22 -0.91 20.01
CA GLN A 134 23.81 -0.98 18.68
C GLN A 134 24.82 0.15 18.43
N MET A 135 24.47 1.36 18.84
CA MET A 135 25.40 2.50 18.79
C MET A 135 26.59 2.31 19.73
N ALA A 136 26.32 1.83 20.96
CA ALA A 136 27.37 1.63 21.95
C ALA A 136 28.42 0.61 21.50
N VAL A 137 27.99 -0.53 20.96
CA VAL A 137 28.88 -1.56 20.39
C VAL A 137 29.68 -1.00 19.23
N ALA A 138 29.04 -0.29 18.31
CA ALA A 138 29.70 0.30 17.15
C ALA A 138 30.76 1.34 17.54
N VAL A 139 30.45 2.19 18.53
CA VAL A 139 31.35 3.20 19.06
C VAL A 139 32.53 2.54 19.79
N THR A 140 32.28 1.51 20.63
CA THR A 140 33.32 0.74 21.32
C THR A 140 34.32 0.17 20.33
N ASN A 141 33.85 -0.56 19.32
CA ASN A 141 34.69 -1.17 18.31
C ASN A 141 35.48 -0.10 17.52
N TYR A 142 34.82 0.99 17.12
CA TYR A 142 35.48 2.08 16.40
C TYR A 142 36.61 2.74 17.21
N LEU A 143 36.39 3.03 18.50
CA LEU A 143 37.42 3.64 19.36
C LEU A 143 38.60 2.69 19.53
N GLN A 144 38.38 1.42 19.76
CA GLN A 144 39.42 0.40 19.85
C GLN A 144 40.24 0.32 18.55
N ASP A 145 39.59 0.35 17.38
CA ASP A 145 40.26 0.38 16.07
C ASP A 145 41.12 1.64 15.88
N GLN A 146 40.79 2.76 16.54
CA GLN A 146 41.59 3.98 16.53
C GLN A 146 42.69 3.98 17.60
N GLY A 147 42.86 2.90 18.38
CA GLY A 147 43.83 2.80 19.46
C GLY A 147 43.43 3.55 20.72
N ILE A 148 42.15 3.93 20.85
CA ILE A 148 41.59 4.58 22.04
C ILE A 148 40.98 3.48 22.91
N SER A 149 41.51 3.34 24.13
CA SER A 149 41.12 2.25 25.01
C SER A 149 39.75 2.48 25.65
N VAL A 150 38.92 1.45 25.60
CA VAL A 150 37.65 1.39 26.35
C VAL A 150 37.85 0.33 27.43
N PRO A 151 37.64 0.64 28.73
CA PRO A 151 37.13 1.90 29.30
C PRO A 151 38.21 2.89 29.70
N ASP A 152 39.53 2.59 29.54
CA ASP A 152 40.61 3.33 30.17
C ASP A 152 40.72 4.79 29.70
N ASP A 153 40.54 5.05 28.38
CA ASP A 153 40.49 6.41 27.83
C ASP A 153 39.06 6.95 27.83
N VAL A 154 38.09 6.14 27.37
CA VAL A 154 36.67 6.50 27.23
C VAL A 154 35.79 5.35 27.72
N ALA A 155 35.01 5.58 28.78
CA ALA A 155 34.02 4.62 29.21
C ALA A 155 32.74 4.72 28.35
N ILE A 156 32.11 3.58 28.05
CA ILE A 156 30.94 3.53 27.20
C ILE A 156 29.81 2.73 27.84
N THR A 157 28.56 3.22 27.65
CA THR A 157 27.37 2.46 28.00
C THR A 157 26.31 2.55 26.89
N GLY A 158 25.49 1.51 26.80
CA GLY A 158 24.34 1.43 25.91
C GLY A 158 23.01 1.46 26.64
N TYR A 159 21.95 1.14 25.91
CA TYR A 159 20.60 0.98 26.41
C TYR A 159 19.85 -0.02 25.49
N ASP A 160 18.93 -0.79 25.99
CA ASP A 160 18.00 -1.80 25.50
C ASP A 160 18.28 -3.19 26.13
N GLY A 161 19.51 -3.50 26.55
CA GLY A 161 19.88 -4.78 27.18
C GLY A 161 19.87 -5.97 26.20
N ILE A 162 20.20 -5.75 24.93
CA ILE A 162 20.18 -6.80 23.90
C ILE A 162 21.48 -7.60 23.86
N GLU A 163 21.43 -8.84 23.35
CA GLU A 163 22.58 -9.76 23.32
C GLU A 163 23.80 -9.22 22.59
N THR A 164 23.66 -8.24 21.71
CA THR A 164 24.77 -7.64 20.97
C THR A 164 25.81 -6.95 21.86
N ILE A 165 25.45 -6.56 23.09
CA ILE A 165 26.41 -5.99 24.07
C ILE A 165 27.60 -6.91 24.36
N TYR A 166 27.43 -8.22 24.16
CA TYR A 166 28.48 -9.23 24.35
C TYR A 166 29.36 -9.45 23.11
N SER A 167 29.05 -8.78 21.98
CA SER A 167 29.85 -8.89 20.75
C SER A 167 31.00 -7.89 20.65
N ALA A 168 31.07 -6.93 21.57
CA ALA A 168 32.20 -6.01 21.68
C ALA A 168 33.25 -6.52 22.70
N ASP A 169 34.50 -6.09 22.55
CA ASP A 169 35.58 -6.28 23.48
C ASP A 169 36.18 -4.91 23.82
N PRO A 170 35.97 -4.39 25.04
CA PRO A 170 35.25 -4.98 26.18
C PRO A 170 33.74 -5.07 25.96
N THR A 171 33.10 -5.99 26.70
CA THR A 171 31.63 -6.15 26.66
C THR A 171 30.95 -4.88 27.20
N VAL A 172 29.86 -4.48 26.50
CA VAL A 172 29.19 -3.20 26.76
C VAL A 172 28.25 -3.29 27.97
N SER A 173 28.35 -2.31 28.87
CA SER A 173 27.38 -2.10 29.95
C SER A 173 26.12 -1.45 29.39
N SER A 174 24.95 -1.90 29.86
CA SER A 174 23.66 -1.45 29.35
C SER A 174 22.59 -1.39 30.45
N SER A 175 21.43 -0.91 30.12
CA SER A 175 20.20 -1.06 30.87
C SER A 175 19.06 -1.43 29.95
N GLY A 176 18.17 -2.30 30.37
CA GLY A 176 17.05 -2.69 29.51
C GLY A 176 16.08 -3.67 30.18
N ILE A 177 14.97 -3.90 29.53
CA ILE A 177 13.97 -4.87 29.96
C ILE A 177 14.25 -6.20 29.27
N TYR A 178 14.66 -7.19 30.02
CA TYR A 178 14.93 -8.51 29.47
C TYR A 178 13.68 -9.10 28.82
N PRO A 179 13.79 -9.62 27.58
CA PRO A 179 12.65 -10.27 26.90
C PRO A 179 12.01 -11.38 27.72
N LEU A 180 12.80 -12.15 28.48
CA LEU A 180 12.29 -13.22 29.30
C LEU A 180 11.49 -12.72 30.52
N THR A 181 11.93 -11.64 31.17
CA THR A 181 11.20 -10.99 32.28
C THR A 181 9.87 -10.46 31.77
N ASN A 182 9.89 -9.73 30.66
CA ASN A 182 8.69 -9.22 29.99
C ASN A 182 7.71 -10.36 29.64
N ALA A 183 8.20 -11.43 29.01
CA ALA A 183 7.37 -12.59 28.67
C ALA A 183 6.74 -13.26 29.90
N LYS A 184 7.47 -13.40 31.01
CA LYS A 184 6.95 -13.97 32.26
C LYS A 184 5.81 -13.13 32.83
N GLU A 185 5.98 -11.81 32.89
CA GLU A 185 4.96 -10.88 33.39
C GLU A 185 3.70 -10.90 32.50
N ILE A 186 3.86 -10.94 31.18
CA ILE A 186 2.74 -11.08 30.25
C ILE A 186 2.02 -12.42 30.45
N CYS A 187 2.76 -13.53 30.57
CA CYS A 187 2.18 -14.85 30.83
C CYS A 187 1.43 -14.88 32.17
N HIS A 188 1.98 -14.23 33.21
CA HIS A 188 1.30 -14.11 34.51
C HIS A 188 -0.02 -13.33 34.37
N ALA A 189 -0.01 -12.19 33.68
CA ALA A 189 -1.24 -11.43 33.42
C ALA A 189 -2.29 -12.24 32.64
N VAL A 190 -1.85 -12.99 31.62
CA VAL A 190 -2.70 -13.90 30.84
C VAL A 190 -3.32 -14.96 31.75
N ASN A 191 -2.53 -15.64 32.58
CA ASN A 191 -3.04 -16.64 33.53
C ASN A 191 -4.04 -16.04 34.53
N THR A 192 -3.78 -14.84 35.03
CA THR A 192 -4.70 -14.11 35.91
C THR A 192 -6.04 -13.85 35.23
N ILE A 193 -6.06 -13.47 33.94
CA ILE A 193 -7.30 -13.29 33.18
C ILE A 193 -8.12 -14.58 33.15
N PHE A 194 -7.46 -15.73 32.98
CA PHE A 194 -8.17 -17.03 32.94
C PHE A 194 -8.63 -17.52 34.30
N SER A 195 -7.92 -17.20 35.38
CA SER A 195 -8.27 -17.67 36.76
C SER A 195 -9.19 -16.74 37.52
N GLU A 196 -9.01 -15.42 37.38
CA GLU A 196 -9.68 -14.41 38.20
C GLU A 196 -10.58 -13.47 37.39
N GLY A 197 -10.54 -13.57 36.06
CA GLY A 197 -11.24 -12.69 35.15
C GLY A 197 -10.43 -11.44 34.75
N TYR A 198 -11.01 -10.70 33.81
CA TYR A 198 -10.37 -9.51 33.26
C TYR A 198 -10.60 -8.29 34.15
N ALA A 199 -9.53 -7.66 34.59
CA ALA A 199 -9.54 -6.36 35.26
C ALA A 199 -8.47 -5.45 34.65
N ALA A 200 -8.87 -4.24 34.22
CA ALA A 200 -7.93 -3.26 33.70
C ALA A 200 -6.94 -2.82 34.79
N LYS A 201 -5.65 -2.83 34.50
CA LYS A 201 -4.58 -2.40 35.41
C LYS A 201 -3.34 -1.98 34.64
N ASN A 202 -2.53 -1.11 35.25
CA ASN A 202 -1.21 -0.77 34.77
C ASN A 202 -0.16 -1.60 35.51
N ILE A 203 0.72 -2.23 34.76
CA ILE A 203 1.82 -3.06 35.28
C ILE A 203 3.12 -2.39 34.81
N PRO A 204 3.85 -1.70 35.72
CA PRO A 204 5.12 -1.09 35.35
C PRO A 204 6.19 -2.17 35.17
N LEU A 205 6.93 -2.08 34.07
CA LEU A 205 8.12 -2.89 33.81
C LEU A 205 9.36 -2.02 33.96
N PHE A 206 10.21 -2.39 34.87
CA PHE A 206 11.44 -1.67 35.18
C PHE A 206 12.61 -2.30 34.41
N PRO A 207 13.45 -1.48 33.74
CA PRO A 207 14.72 -1.94 33.20
C PRO A 207 15.67 -2.40 34.30
N GLU A 208 16.52 -3.33 33.94
CA GLU A 208 17.59 -3.83 34.82
C GLU A 208 18.95 -3.33 34.32
N LEU A 209 19.85 -2.98 35.23
CA LEU A 209 21.22 -2.64 34.89
C LEU A 209 22.03 -3.89 34.59
N ILE A 210 22.72 -3.86 33.45
CA ILE A 210 23.62 -4.91 32.97
C ILE A 210 25.04 -4.32 33.01
N ILE A 211 25.75 -4.58 34.07
CA ILE A 211 27.08 -4.00 34.28
C ILE A 211 28.14 -4.95 33.73
N ASN A 212 28.87 -4.46 32.75
CA ASN A 212 29.97 -5.13 32.06
C ASN A 212 31.24 -4.26 32.11
N GLU A 213 32.23 -4.58 31.29
CA GLU A 213 33.58 -4.01 31.37
C GLU A 213 33.69 -2.59 30.77
N SER A 214 32.87 -2.23 29.78
CA SER A 214 33.01 -0.99 29.02
C SER A 214 32.78 0.30 29.84
N CYS A 215 32.14 0.22 31.01
CA CYS A 215 31.96 1.35 31.90
C CYS A 215 33.11 1.51 32.91
N GLY A 216 34.05 0.56 32.99
CA GLY A 216 35.13 0.51 33.96
C GLY A 216 34.85 -0.38 35.17
N SER A 217 33.72 -1.09 35.18
CA SER A 217 33.43 -2.07 36.24
C SER A 217 34.12 -3.41 35.95
N LYS A 218 34.45 -4.14 37.02
CA LYS A 218 34.90 -5.54 36.85
C LYS A 218 33.67 -6.41 36.70
N SER A 219 33.54 -7.07 35.57
CA SER A 219 32.45 -8.02 35.34
C SER A 219 32.63 -9.25 36.23
N GLU A 220 31.75 -9.43 37.24
CA GLU A 220 31.81 -10.61 38.10
C GLU A 220 31.09 -11.84 37.51
N LYS A 221 30.25 -11.73 36.51
CA LYS A 221 29.33 -12.83 36.24
C LYS A 221 29.00 -13.22 34.82
N HIS A 222 29.39 -12.61 33.76
CA HIS A 222 29.03 -13.13 32.42
C HIS A 222 30.13 -12.93 31.37
N ARG A 223 31.36 -13.39 31.65
CA ARG A 223 32.12 -13.93 30.53
C ARG A 223 31.34 -15.18 30.07
N MET A 224 30.45 -15.05 29.14
CA MET A 224 30.28 -16.10 28.13
C MET A 224 31.73 -16.33 27.68
N LYS A 225 32.38 -17.38 28.19
CA LYS A 225 33.61 -17.87 27.60
C LYS A 225 33.24 -18.15 26.19
N PHE A 226 33.52 -17.20 25.29
CA PHE A 226 33.66 -17.50 23.87
C PHE A 226 34.82 -18.50 23.86
N ASN A 227 34.52 -19.77 24.06
CA ASN A 227 35.43 -20.85 23.83
C ASN A 227 35.72 -20.81 22.35
N SER A 228 36.77 -20.19 22.10
CA SER A 228 37.48 -19.62 21.00
C SER A 228 37.23 -20.14 19.57
N SER A 229 36.73 -21.31 19.31
CA SER A 229 36.46 -21.78 17.94
C SER A 229 35.00 -22.21 17.72
N ALA A 230 34.36 -22.81 18.72
CA ALA A 230 32.96 -23.26 18.57
C ALA A 230 31.97 -22.08 18.53
N SER A 231 32.19 -21.05 19.35
CA SER A 231 31.34 -19.87 19.39
C SER A 231 31.54 -18.95 18.17
N TYR A 232 32.79 -18.84 17.68
CA TYR A 232 33.07 -18.12 16.42
C TYR A 232 32.39 -18.82 15.23
N ASN A 233 32.51 -20.15 15.14
CA ASN A 233 31.85 -20.93 14.08
C ASN A 233 30.33 -20.85 14.17
N GLU A 234 29.76 -20.84 15.38
CA GLU A 234 28.32 -20.66 15.57
C GLU A 234 27.87 -19.26 15.15
N LEU A 235 28.61 -18.21 15.54
CA LEU A 235 28.34 -16.83 15.12
C LEU A 235 28.47 -16.67 13.60
N MET A 236 29.52 -17.22 12.99
CA MET A 236 29.72 -17.19 11.55
C MET A 236 28.63 -17.97 10.81
N ASN A 237 28.21 -19.12 11.33
CA ASN A 237 27.09 -19.87 10.77
C ASN A 237 25.76 -19.10 10.86
N LYS A 238 25.51 -18.40 11.96
CA LYS A 238 24.35 -17.52 12.09
C LYS A 238 24.43 -16.36 11.11
N PHE A 239 25.62 -15.75 10.95
CA PHE A 239 25.86 -14.66 10.01
C PHE A 239 25.68 -15.10 8.56
N TYR A 240 26.25 -16.22 8.15
CA TYR A 240 26.07 -16.76 6.79
C TYR A 240 24.62 -17.13 6.52
N ARG A 241 23.92 -17.76 7.46
CA ARG A 241 22.47 -18.00 7.33
C ARG A 241 21.69 -16.71 7.16
N PHE A 242 21.99 -15.68 7.92
CA PHE A 242 21.34 -14.38 7.79
C PHE A 242 21.62 -13.74 6.43
N GLN A 243 22.85 -13.83 5.91
CA GLN A 243 23.19 -13.36 4.57
C GLN A 243 22.45 -14.14 3.48
N ASP A 244 22.46 -15.48 3.56
CA ASP A 244 21.76 -16.33 2.60
C ASP A 244 20.26 -16.03 2.58
N GLU A 245 19.65 -15.90 3.75
CA GLU A 245 18.24 -15.55 3.89
C GLU A 245 17.90 -14.17 3.31
N ASN A 246 18.78 -13.17 3.49
CA ASN A 246 18.60 -11.84 2.88
C ASN A 246 18.73 -11.88 1.35
N ILE A 247 19.68 -12.66 0.83
CA ILE A 247 19.84 -12.85 -0.62
C ILE A 247 18.59 -13.53 -1.20
N ILE A 248 18.09 -14.57 -0.56
CA ILE A 248 16.88 -15.26 -1.01
C ILE A 248 15.67 -14.30 -0.96
N LEU A 249 15.49 -13.56 0.13
CA LEU A 249 14.40 -12.56 0.24
C LEU A 249 14.50 -11.48 -0.85
N SER A 250 15.71 -11.02 -1.16
CA SER A 250 15.94 -10.06 -2.24
C SER A 250 15.54 -10.63 -3.60
N ASN A 251 15.95 -11.86 -3.89
CA ASN A 251 15.62 -12.56 -5.14
C ASN A 251 14.11 -12.82 -5.26
N VAL A 252 13.47 -13.24 -4.18
CA VAL A 252 12.01 -13.42 -4.13
C VAL A 252 11.31 -12.10 -4.34
N SER A 253 11.78 -11.01 -3.71
CA SER A 253 11.21 -9.68 -3.87
C SER A 253 11.29 -9.19 -5.32
N GLU A 254 12.42 -9.42 -5.99
CA GLU A 254 12.58 -9.06 -7.41
C GLU A 254 11.62 -9.84 -8.30
N ARG A 255 11.50 -11.17 -8.11
CA ARG A 255 10.59 -12.00 -8.90
C ARG A 255 9.12 -11.63 -8.67
N ILE A 256 8.73 -11.41 -7.41
CA ILE A 256 7.36 -11.01 -7.06
C ILE A 256 6.99 -9.64 -7.64
N GLN A 257 7.93 -8.70 -7.71
CA GLN A 257 7.70 -7.39 -8.33
C GLN A 257 7.48 -7.47 -9.85
N GLN A 258 7.95 -8.52 -10.52
CA GLN A 258 7.74 -8.77 -11.94
C GLN A 258 6.39 -9.46 -12.24
N CYS A 259 5.68 -9.93 -11.23
CA CYS A 259 4.39 -10.60 -11.36
C CYS A 259 3.34 -9.67 -11.95
N LYS A 260 2.50 -10.22 -12.85
CA LYS A 260 1.43 -9.48 -13.52
C LYS A 260 0.06 -9.78 -12.94
N SER A 261 -0.04 -10.81 -12.12
CA SER A 261 -1.28 -11.24 -11.48
C SER A 261 -1.06 -11.68 -10.04
N PHE A 262 -2.13 -11.77 -9.27
CA PHE A 262 -2.09 -12.34 -7.92
C PHE A 262 -1.75 -13.84 -7.94
N ALA A 263 -2.11 -14.53 -9.02
CA ALA A 263 -1.73 -15.93 -9.23
C ALA A 263 -0.22 -16.09 -9.34
N ASP A 264 0.42 -15.22 -10.12
CA ASP A 264 1.88 -15.24 -10.28
C ASP A 264 2.59 -15.00 -8.94
N ILE A 265 2.08 -14.06 -8.10
CA ILE A 265 2.62 -13.82 -6.76
C ILE A 265 2.53 -15.08 -5.90
N ALA A 266 1.36 -15.73 -5.89
CA ALA A 266 1.17 -16.95 -5.12
C ALA A 266 2.09 -18.08 -5.58
N ASP A 267 2.31 -18.22 -6.88
CA ASP A 267 3.22 -19.20 -7.46
C ASP A 267 4.69 -18.92 -7.11
N GLU A 268 5.09 -17.66 -7.15
CA GLU A 268 6.45 -17.27 -6.71
C GLU A 268 6.66 -17.51 -5.22
N MET A 269 5.66 -17.24 -4.37
CA MET A 269 5.74 -17.51 -2.93
C MET A 269 5.90 -19.01 -2.60
N ARG A 270 5.45 -19.90 -3.50
CA ARG A 270 5.56 -21.36 -3.29
C ARG A 270 6.91 -21.95 -3.68
N LYS A 271 7.73 -21.20 -4.42
CA LYS A 271 9.01 -21.72 -4.94
C LYS A 271 10.12 -21.82 -3.88
N ASP A 272 10.02 -21.04 -2.82
CA ASP A 272 11.07 -20.92 -1.81
C ASP A 272 10.54 -21.26 -0.41
N ASP A 273 11.30 -22.05 0.35
CA ASP A 273 10.97 -22.43 1.74
C ASP A 273 10.97 -21.25 2.73
N LEU A 274 11.25 -20.04 2.25
CA LEU A 274 11.24 -18.83 3.08
C LEU A 274 9.87 -18.45 3.59
N MET A 275 8.82 -18.84 2.87
CA MET A 275 7.42 -18.53 3.17
C MET A 275 6.74 -19.61 4.01
N TYR A 276 7.52 -20.50 4.67
CA TYR A 276 6.98 -21.53 5.54
C TYR A 276 6.25 -20.93 6.75
N ALA A 277 5.30 -21.68 7.27
CA ALA A 277 4.48 -21.33 8.44
C ALA A 277 3.77 -19.98 8.30
N MET A 278 3.30 -19.64 7.09
CA MET A 278 2.59 -18.39 6.81
C MET A 278 1.32 -18.66 5.99
N THR A 279 0.25 -17.98 6.36
CA THR A 279 -0.96 -17.84 5.55
C THR A 279 -1.14 -16.38 5.16
N CYS A 280 -1.34 -16.09 3.88
CA CYS A 280 -1.60 -14.75 3.36
C CYS A 280 -3.04 -14.66 2.85
N VAL A 281 -3.78 -13.69 3.38
CA VAL A 281 -5.19 -13.47 3.06
C VAL A 281 -5.35 -12.04 2.52
N ILE A 282 -6.03 -11.91 1.38
CA ILE A 282 -6.29 -10.62 0.74
C ILE A 282 -7.77 -10.39 0.51
N LYS A 283 -8.18 -9.13 0.41
CA LYS A 283 -9.56 -8.72 0.16
C LYS A 283 -9.99 -9.07 -1.26
N SER A 284 -11.24 -9.51 -1.42
CA SER A 284 -11.83 -9.78 -2.73
C SER A 284 -11.80 -8.55 -3.66
N GLU A 285 -12.00 -7.35 -3.13
CA GLU A 285 -11.94 -6.11 -3.91
C GLU A 285 -10.55 -5.83 -4.51
N CYS A 286 -9.50 -6.44 -3.98
CA CYS A 286 -8.16 -6.33 -4.57
C CYS A 286 -8.02 -7.19 -5.83
N ILE A 287 -8.75 -8.31 -5.92
CA ILE A 287 -8.65 -9.29 -7.02
C ILE A 287 -9.73 -9.05 -8.08
N ASP A 288 -10.93 -8.65 -7.67
CA ASP A 288 -12.09 -8.51 -8.54
C ASP A 288 -11.87 -7.36 -9.55
N GLU A 289 -11.83 -7.74 -10.84
CA GLU A 289 -11.65 -6.81 -11.95
C GLU A 289 -12.88 -5.95 -12.24
N SER A 290 -14.04 -6.34 -11.75
CA SER A 290 -15.28 -5.58 -11.90
C SER A 290 -15.41 -4.42 -10.91
N VAL A 291 -14.62 -4.42 -9.84
CA VAL A 291 -14.63 -3.35 -8.83
C VAL A 291 -13.90 -2.13 -9.35
N ASN A 292 -14.61 -0.99 -9.36
CA ASN A 292 -14.01 0.29 -9.71
C ASN A 292 -12.82 0.61 -8.78
N PRO A 293 -11.59 0.74 -9.31
CA PRO A 293 -10.41 1.04 -8.50
C PRO A 293 -10.47 2.40 -7.78
N GLU A 294 -11.35 3.30 -8.20
CA GLU A 294 -11.60 4.61 -7.55
C GLU A 294 -12.51 4.50 -6.34
N GLU A 295 -13.31 3.43 -6.23
CA GLU A 295 -14.06 3.22 -5.01
C GLU A 295 -13.08 3.07 -3.85
N LYS A 296 -13.20 3.99 -2.88
CA LYS A 296 -12.43 3.89 -1.63
C LYS A 296 -12.70 2.52 -1.05
N ILE A 297 -11.69 1.65 -1.04
CA ILE A 297 -11.75 0.40 -0.31
C ILE A 297 -12.10 0.77 1.12
N GLN A 298 -13.36 0.59 1.48
CA GLN A 298 -13.83 0.96 2.82
C GLN A 298 -13.02 0.14 3.81
N MET A 299 -12.62 0.76 4.94
CA MET A 299 -11.93 0.07 6.04
C MET A 299 -12.72 -1.10 6.62
N ARG A 300 -13.99 -1.25 6.24
CA ARG A 300 -14.83 -2.37 6.63
C ARG A 300 -14.45 -3.59 5.80
N PHE A 301 -13.97 -4.62 6.47
CA PHE A 301 -13.85 -5.94 5.87
C PHE A 301 -15.24 -6.38 5.43
N ARG A 302 -15.48 -6.43 4.11
CA ARG A 302 -16.68 -7.06 3.57
C ARG A 302 -16.51 -8.58 3.58
N ASN A 303 -17.61 -9.29 3.58
CA ASN A 303 -17.77 -10.70 3.91
C ASN A 303 -16.98 -11.72 3.05
N LYS A 304 -16.07 -11.32 2.19
CA LYS A 304 -15.30 -12.25 1.35
C LYS A 304 -13.84 -11.85 1.29
N MET A 305 -12.99 -12.78 1.69
CA MET A 305 -11.54 -12.69 1.61
C MET A 305 -11.02 -13.87 0.79
N PHE A 306 -9.87 -13.71 0.16
CA PHE A 306 -9.19 -14.78 -0.56
C PHE A 306 -7.93 -15.20 0.17
N VAL A 307 -7.69 -16.50 0.25
CA VAL A 307 -6.37 -17.02 0.60
C VAL A 307 -5.48 -16.92 -0.63
N LEU A 308 -4.50 -16.02 -0.58
CA LEU A 308 -3.50 -15.89 -1.62
C LEU A 308 -2.45 -16.99 -1.53
N TYR A 309 -2.02 -17.32 -0.31
CA TYR A 309 -0.99 -18.28 -0.03
C TYR A 309 -1.23 -18.93 1.34
N ASP A 310 -0.99 -20.24 1.42
CA ASP A 310 -0.98 -21.01 2.66
C ASP A 310 0.15 -22.05 2.56
N SER A 311 1.10 -21.99 3.49
CA SER A 311 2.24 -22.90 3.50
C SER A 311 1.86 -24.36 3.78
N ASP A 312 0.76 -24.59 4.49
CA ASP A 312 0.31 -25.92 4.90
C ASP A 312 -0.63 -26.58 3.89
N ASP A 313 -1.17 -25.81 2.93
CA ASP A 313 -2.11 -26.31 1.92
C ASP A 313 -1.42 -26.60 0.58
N ILE A 314 -1.04 -27.84 0.38
CA ILE A 314 -0.40 -28.34 -0.84
C ILE A 314 -1.36 -28.33 -2.06
N ASP A 315 -2.68 -28.38 -1.83
CA ASP A 315 -3.70 -28.42 -2.88
C ASP A 315 -4.08 -27.05 -3.44
N LEU A 316 -3.72 -25.93 -2.77
CA LEU A 316 -3.81 -24.57 -3.32
C LEU A 316 -2.99 -24.37 -4.61
N LYS A 317 -2.22 -25.38 -5.03
CA LYS A 317 -1.44 -25.35 -6.28
C LYS A 317 -2.29 -25.24 -7.54
N LYS A 318 -3.63 -25.32 -7.47
CA LYS A 318 -4.48 -25.43 -8.67
C LYS A 318 -5.38 -24.22 -8.93
N SER A 319 -5.65 -23.34 -7.95
CA SER A 319 -6.56 -22.23 -8.20
C SER A 319 -6.39 -21.10 -7.19
N VAL A 320 -5.59 -20.12 -7.53
CA VAL A 320 -5.59 -18.83 -6.83
C VAL A 320 -6.96 -18.18 -7.07
N GLY A 321 -7.64 -17.84 -5.97
CA GLY A 321 -8.93 -17.16 -6.03
C GLY A 321 -10.17 -18.05 -5.90
N GLU A 322 -10.07 -19.39 -5.89
CA GLU A 322 -11.23 -20.26 -5.68
C GLU A 322 -11.57 -20.49 -4.21
N LYS A 323 -10.60 -20.34 -3.31
CA LYS A 323 -10.83 -20.53 -1.88
C LYS A 323 -11.16 -19.22 -1.19
N PHE A 324 -12.46 -18.97 -1.01
CA PHE A 324 -12.96 -17.85 -0.22
C PHE A 324 -12.96 -18.22 1.27
N ILE A 325 -12.35 -17.38 2.10
CA ILE A 325 -12.56 -17.44 3.54
C ILE A 325 -13.63 -16.42 3.88
N PRO A 326 -14.83 -16.85 4.32
CA PRO A 326 -15.81 -15.92 4.81
C PRO A 326 -15.24 -15.22 6.05
N TYR A 327 -15.25 -13.88 6.05
CA TYR A 327 -14.89 -13.10 7.21
C TYR A 327 -16.00 -13.26 8.25
N ASN A 328 -15.74 -14.03 9.30
CA ASN A 328 -16.64 -14.12 10.43
C ASN A 328 -16.18 -13.15 11.53
N MET A 329 -17.04 -12.21 11.91
CA MET A 329 -16.75 -11.21 12.95
C MET A 329 -16.39 -11.85 14.31
N ASP A 330 -16.71 -13.13 14.50
CA ASP A 330 -16.40 -13.90 15.72
C ASP A 330 -14.93 -14.32 15.85
N GLY A 331 -14.11 -14.03 14.85
CA GLY A 331 -12.68 -14.37 14.86
C GLY A 331 -12.36 -15.86 14.79
N ARG A 332 -13.36 -16.73 14.50
CA ARG A 332 -13.17 -18.19 14.49
C ARG A 332 -12.62 -18.72 13.19
N ASP A 333 -12.87 -18.04 12.07
CA ASP A 333 -12.51 -18.47 10.72
C ASP A 333 -11.58 -17.48 10.03
N ILE A 334 -10.64 -16.87 10.76
CA ILE A 334 -9.72 -15.87 10.22
C ILE A 334 -8.70 -16.47 9.27
N ILE A 335 -8.34 -17.74 9.47
CA ILE A 335 -7.41 -18.48 8.62
C ILE A 335 -7.92 -19.90 8.36
N PRO A 336 -7.53 -20.54 7.25
CA PRO A 336 -7.82 -21.96 7.00
C PRO A 336 -7.28 -22.82 8.14
N ASN A 337 -7.99 -23.92 8.47
CA ASN A 337 -7.57 -24.92 9.47
C ASN A 337 -7.23 -24.38 10.86
N MET A 338 -7.89 -23.31 11.30
CA MET A 338 -7.63 -22.68 12.61
C MET A 338 -7.60 -23.66 13.78
N ASN A 339 -8.40 -24.74 13.70
CA ASN A 339 -8.40 -25.83 14.70
C ASN A 339 -7.07 -26.57 14.80
N GLY A 340 -6.27 -26.61 13.75
CA GLY A 340 -4.92 -27.21 13.75
C GLY A 340 -3.88 -26.36 14.51
N PHE A 341 -4.22 -25.12 14.84
CA PHE A 341 -3.33 -24.19 15.53
C PHE A 341 -3.71 -23.95 16.99
N ILE A 342 -4.66 -24.72 17.54
CA ILE A 342 -5.05 -24.63 18.96
C ILE A 342 -3.81 -24.84 19.83
N GLY A 343 -3.56 -23.91 20.74
CA GLY A 343 -2.40 -23.93 21.65
C GLY A 343 -1.10 -23.37 21.04
N ARG A 344 -1.11 -22.90 19.79
CA ARG A 344 0.01 -22.18 19.18
C ARG A 344 -0.19 -20.66 19.26
N CYS A 345 0.90 -19.94 19.35
CA CYS A 345 0.88 -18.49 19.20
C CYS A 345 0.78 -18.15 17.70
N LEU A 346 -0.10 -17.23 17.34
CA LEU A 346 -0.27 -16.73 15.98
C LEU A 346 0.12 -15.25 15.90
N ILE A 347 0.89 -14.89 14.90
CA ILE A 347 1.29 -13.49 14.67
C ILE A 347 0.58 -12.99 13.42
N PHE A 348 -0.30 -12.00 13.59
CA PHE A 348 -0.99 -11.33 12.49
C PHE A 348 -0.29 -10.02 12.13
N THR A 349 -0.10 -9.78 10.83
CA THR A 349 0.37 -8.49 10.33
C THR A 349 -0.56 -7.98 9.24
N ALA A 350 -0.82 -6.68 9.26
CA ALA A 350 -1.65 -6.06 8.23
C ALA A 350 -0.89 -5.91 6.91
N LEU A 351 -1.57 -6.16 5.80
CA LEU A 351 -1.11 -5.82 4.46
C LEU A 351 -1.81 -4.55 4.02
N SER A 352 -1.02 -3.52 3.72
CA SER A 352 -1.53 -2.22 3.29
C SER A 352 -0.56 -1.53 2.34
N TYR A 353 -1.10 -0.71 1.44
CA TYR A 353 -0.30 0.11 0.54
C TYR A 353 -0.88 1.53 0.48
N LEU A 354 -0.05 2.54 0.74
CA LEU A 354 -0.46 3.96 0.81
C LEU A 354 -1.71 4.18 1.68
N GLY A 355 -1.76 3.53 2.85
CA GLY A 355 -2.88 3.65 3.79
C GLY A 355 -4.14 2.86 3.40
N VAL A 356 -4.11 2.12 2.30
CA VAL A 356 -5.23 1.28 1.87
C VAL A 356 -5.03 -0.15 2.37
N PRO A 357 -5.93 -0.68 3.22
CA PRO A 357 -5.83 -2.05 3.72
C PRO A 357 -6.15 -3.05 2.61
N MET A 358 -5.22 -3.96 2.33
CA MET A 358 -5.37 -4.99 1.30
C MET A 358 -5.66 -6.37 1.85
N GLY A 359 -5.22 -6.64 3.08
CA GLY A 359 -5.38 -7.95 3.71
C GLY A 359 -4.53 -8.09 4.96
N TYR A 360 -4.12 -9.32 5.25
CA TYR A 360 -3.22 -9.63 6.37
C TYR A 360 -2.43 -10.92 6.10
N THR A 361 -1.32 -11.08 6.82
CA THR A 361 -0.63 -12.37 6.95
C THR A 361 -0.78 -12.91 8.36
N CYS A 362 -0.81 -14.23 8.48
CA CYS A 362 -0.77 -14.95 9.74
C CYS A 362 0.45 -15.87 9.74
N TYR A 363 1.32 -15.76 10.73
CA TYR A 363 2.46 -16.64 10.93
C TYR A 363 2.15 -17.59 12.07
N HIS A 364 2.42 -18.89 11.84
CA HIS A 364 2.09 -19.99 12.75
C HIS A 364 3.28 -20.93 12.95
N PHE A 365 4.45 -20.40 13.27
CA PHE A 365 5.67 -21.18 13.49
C PHE A 365 5.47 -22.25 14.55
N SER A 366 6.07 -23.42 14.35
CA SER A 366 6.10 -24.48 15.36
C SER A 366 6.99 -24.13 16.55
N SER A 367 8.01 -23.29 16.33
CA SER A 367 8.87 -22.71 17.35
C SER A 367 9.21 -21.27 16.98
N TYR A 368 9.11 -20.36 17.96
CA TYR A 368 9.46 -18.94 17.78
C TYR A 368 10.90 -18.71 18.17
N ILE A 369 11.77 -18.76 17.16
CA ILE A 369 13.17 -18.35 17.31
C ILE A 369 13.38 -16.94 16.77
N PRO A 370 14.31 -16.15 17.32
CA PRO A 370 14.52 -14.75 16.90
C PRO A 370 14.69 -14.57 15.39
N SER A 371 15.38 -15.48 14.70
CA SER A 371 15.58 -15.42 13.25
C SER A 371 14.28 -15.43 12.45
N ASN A 372 13.25 -16.15 12.91
CA ASN A 372 11.94 -16.17 12.26
C ASN A 372 11.25 -14.82 12.38
N TYR A 373 11.42 -14.15 13.52
CA TYR A 373 10.77 -12.87 13.80
C TYR A 373 11.30 -11.74 12.91
N TYR A 374 12.60 -11.72 12.64
CA TYR A 374 13.23 -10.69 11.79
C TYR A 374 12.80 -10.76 10.32
N LYS A 375 12.31 -11.90 9.84
CA LYS A 375 11.82 -12.06 8.46
C LYS A 375 10.44 -11.44 8.25
N ILE A 376 9.61 -11.38 9.29
CA ILE A 376 8.22 -10.90 9.19
C ILE A 376 8.12 -9.51 8.57
N PRO A 377 8.80 -8.46 9.07
CA PRO A 377 8.71 -7.12 8.50
C PRO A 377 9.16 -7.07 7.03
N GLN A 378 10.21 -7.79 6.68
CA GLN A 378 10.75 -7.82 5.32
C GLN A 378 9.76 -8.48 4.35
N THR A 379 9.19 -9.63 4.73
CA THR A 379 8.16 -10.33 3.96
C THR A 379 6.91 -9.47 3.78
N VAL A 380 6.46 -8.81 4.86
CA VAL A 380 5.29 -7.92 4.81
C VAL A 380 5.54 -6.73 3.88
N ASN A 381 6.71 -6.11 3.95
CA ASN A 381 7.08 -5.00 3.07
C ASN A 381 7.15 -5.43 1.60
N MET A 382 7.73 -6.60 1.33
CA MET A 382 7.78 -7.19 0.00
C MET A 382 6.36 -7.40 -0.56
N LEU A 383 5.47 -8.03 0.21
CA LEU A 383 4.08 -8.26 -0.19
C LEU A 383 3.32 -6.93 -0.37
N ASN A 384 3.46 -5.98 0.53
CA ASN A 384 2.84 -4.67 0.41
C ASN A 384 3.23 -3.97 -0.90
N ASN A 385 4.50 -4.00 -1.25
CA ASN A 385 5.00 -3.38 -2.48
C ASN A 385 4.48 -4.11 -3.73
N ALA A 386 4.49 -5.43 -3.74
CA ALA A 386 4.01 -6.22 -4.86
C ALA A 386 2.49 -6.07 -5.10
N LEU A 387 1.70 -6.23 -4.04
CA LEU A 387 0.25 -6.07 -4.10
C LEU A 387 -0.14 -4.63 -4.47
N GLY A 388 0.58 -3.65 -3.91
CA GLY A 388 0.41 -2.24 -4.25
C GLY A 388 0.78 -1.94 -5.69
N GLY A 389 1.84 -2.53 -6.21
CA GLY A 389 2.26 -2.44 -7.61
C GLY A 389 1.19 -2.94 -8.57
N LEU A 390 0.66 -4.15 -8.33
CA LEU A 390 -0.44 -4.71 -9.13
C LEU A 390 -1.69 -3.82 -9.10
N ARG A 391 -2.05 -3.30 -7.93
CA ARG A 391 -3.18 -2.38 -7.80
C ARG A 391 -2.97 -1.11 -8.63
N ASN A 392 -1.78 -0.52 -8.58
CA ASN A 392 -1.45 0.67 -9.36
C ASN A 392 -1.51 0.39 -10.86
N LEU A 393 -0.99 -0.75 -11.33
CA LEU A 393 -1.09 -1.15 -12.73
C LEU A 393 -2.55 -1.27 -13.19
N ARG A 394 -3.41 -1.89 -12.38
CA ARG A 394 -4.85 -1.99 -12.67
C ARG A 394 -5.52 -0.62 -12.71
N HIS A 395 -5.19 0.26 -11.77
CA HIS A 395 -5.71 1.62 -11.76
C HIS A 395 -5.26 2.43 -13.00
N GLN A 396 -4.01 2.29 -13.41
CA GLN A 396 -3.52 2.91 -14.64
C GLN A 396 -4.27 2.39 -15.88
N HIS A 397 -4.48 1.07 -15.99
CA HIS A 397 -5.27 0.48 -17.08
C HIS A 397 -6.72 1.00 -17.09
N TYR A 398 -7.34 1.09 -15.91
CA TYR A 398 -8.68 1.66 -15.77
C TYR A 398 -8.74 3.11 -16.27
N LEU A 399 -7.79 3.95 -15.85
CA LEU A 399 -7.73 5.35 -16.27
C LEU A 399 -7.46 5.47 -17.78
N LEU A 400 -6.58 4.64 -18.34
CA LEU A 400 -6.33 4.62 -19.79
C LEU A 400 -7.60 4.25 -20.57
N ASN A 401 -8.34 3.23 -20.11
CA ASN A 401 -9.61 2.86 -20.73
C ASN A 401 -10.65 3.98 -20.63
N LYS A 402 -10.71 4.68 -19.47
CA LYS A 402 -11.58 5.84 -19.29
C LYS A 402 -11.23 7.01 -20.22
N VAL A 403 -9.94 7.30 -20.34
CA VAL A 403 -9.46 8.33 -21.27
C VAL A 403 -9.81 7.93 -22.70
N ASP A 404 -9.63 6.67 -23.07
CA ASP A 404 -9.98 6.16 -24.40
C ASP A 404 -11.51 6.26 -24.63
N GLU A 405 -12.35 5.83 -23.68
CA GLU A 405 -13.81 5.99 -23.74
C GLU A 405 -14.24 7.45 -23.96
N ILE A 406 -13.67 8.38 -23.16
CA ILE A 406 -13.97 9.82 -23.29
C ILE A 406 -13.47 10.35 -24.64
N SER A 407 -12.31 9.91 -25.09
CA SER A 407 -11.71 10.34 -26.36
C SER A 407 -12.48 9.87 -27.60
N ARG A 408 -13.43 8.93 -27.45
CA ARG A 408 -14.26 8.38 -28.55
C ARG A 408 -15.53 9.18 -28.83
N ILE A 409 -15.89 10.13 -27.96
CA ILE A 409 -17.16 10.84 -28.01
C ILE A 409 -16.95 12.29 -28.49
N ASP A 410 -17.83 12.78 -29.36
CA ASP A 410 -17.91 14.20 -29.73
C ASP A 410 -18.57 15.00 -28.61
N ALA A 411 -17.87 16.01 -28.10
CA ALA A 411 -18.30 16.79 -26.93
C ALA A 411 -19.59 17.60 -27.21
N LEU A 412 -19.87 17.96 -28.47
CA LEU A 412 -21.06 18.75 -28.81
C LEU A 412 -22.31 17.88 -28.88
N THR A 413 -22.23 16.72 -29.53
CA THR A 413 -23.42 15.91 -29.89
C THR A 413 -23.65 14.71 -28.96
N GLY A 414 -22.61 14.27 -28.24
CA GLY A 414 -22.65 13.04 -27.45
C GLY A 414 -22.70 11.75 -28.30
N LEU A 415 -22.47 11.86 -29.60
CA LEU A 415 -22.26 10.72 -30.52
C LEU A 415 -20.78 10.34 -30.51
N PHE A 416 -20.44 9.22 -31.16
CA PHE A 416 -19.03 8.93 -31.41
C PHE A 416 -18.40 10.05 -32.27
N ASN A 417 -17.14 10.33 -32.01
CA ASN A 417 -16.30 11.06 -32.95
C ASN A 417 -15.73 10.07 -34.00
N ARG A 418 -14.95 10.56 -34.93
CA ARG A 418 -14.38 9.74 -36.01
C ARG A 418 -13.57 8.53 -35.47
N HIS A 419 -12.81 8.74 -34.38
CA HIS A 419 -12.01 7.67 -33.77
C HIS A 419 -12.89 6.59 -33.12
N GLY A 420 -13.84 6.99 -32.29
CA GLY A 420 -14.77 6.06 -31.65
C GLY A 420 -15.62 5.30 -32.68
N PHE A 421 -16.00 5.96 -33.73
CA PHE A 421 -16.77 5.33 -34.81
C PHE A 421 -16.01 4.22 -35.53
N LEU A 422 -14.72 4.40 -35.83
CA LEU A 422 -13.90 3.37 -36.49
C LEU A 422 -13.85 2.08 -35.64
N ILE A 423 -13.73 2.20 -34.35
CA ILE A 423 -13.69 1.06 -33.41
C ILE A 423 -15.04 0.33 -33.43
N GLU A 424 -16.14 1.09 -33.32
CA GLU A 424 -17.50 0.50 -33.33
C GLU A 424 -17.86 -0.09 -34.68
N TYR A 425 -17.40 0.50 -35.76
CA TYR A 425 -17.55 -0.04 -37.10
C TYR A 425 -16.90 -1.44 -37.24
N GLU A 426 -15.67 -1.59 -36.78
CA GLU A 426 -15.00 -2.89 -36.73
C GLU A 426 -15.75 -3.92 -35.88
N ASN A 427 -16.30 -3.51 -34.72
CA ASN A 427 -17.10 -4.38 -33.88
C ASN A 427 -18.37 -4.85 -34.58
N ILE A 428 -19.06 -3.93 -35.27
CA ILE A 428 -20.23 -4.25 -36.08
C ILE A 428 -19.87 -5.24 -37.21
N LEU A 429 -18.75 -5.03 -37.92
CA LEU A 429 -18.29 -5.93 -38.97
C LEU A 429 -17.96 -7.34 -38.47
N ARG A 430 -17.41 -7.46 -37.26
CA ARG A 430 -17.14 -8.78 -36.65
C ARG A 430 -18.43 -9.52 -36.34
N GLY A 431 -19.48 -8.81 -35.91
CA GLY A 431 -20.79 -9.38 -35.57
C GLY A 431 -21.79 -9.47 -36.73
N LEU A 432 -21.44 -8.98 -37.91
CA LEU A 432 -22.39 -8.80 -39.05
C LEU A 432 -23.00 -10.12 -39.57
N GLY A 433 -22.21 -11.21 -39.57
CA GLY A 433 -22.66 -12.50 -40.10
C GLY A 433 -23.08 -12.40 -41.57
N SER A 434 -24.29 -12.87 -41.89
CA SER A 434 -24.90 -12.79 -43.23
C SER A 434 -25.84 -11.60 -43.44
N ASN A 435 -25.91 -10.67 -42.48
CA ASN A 435 -26.76 -9.49 -42.58
C ASN A 435 -26.16 -8.44 -43.54
N SER A 436 -27.02 -7.56 -44.06
CA SER A 436 -26.58 -6.33 -44.75
C SER A 436 -26.19 -5.26 -43.76
N LEU A 437 -25.38 -4.32 -44.19
CA LEU A 437 -24.98 -3.14 -43.41
C LEU A 437 -25.70 -1.91 -43.96
N ALA A 438 -26.45 -1.22 -43.12
CA ALA A 438 -27.03 0.08 -43.48
C ALA A 438 -26.12 1.21 -43.06
N VAL A 439 -25.89 2.14 -43.93
CA VAL A 439 -25.07 3.33 -43.73
C VAL A 439 -25.89 4.57 -44.07
N ILE A 440 -25.93 5.49 -43.15
CA ILE A 440 -26.63 6.76 -43.31
C ILE A 440 -25.59 7.88 -43.20
N MET A 441 -25.51 8.72 -44.23
CA MET A 441 -24.76 9.99 -44.18
C MET A 441 -25.77 11.14 -44.19
N CYS A 442 -25.60 12.06 -43.28
CA CYS A 442 -26.48 13.20 -43.07
C CYS A 442 -25.66 14.49 -42.99
N ASP A 443 -26.00 15.47 -43.82
CA ASP A 443 -25.35 16.79 -43.85
C ASP A 443 -26.42 17.86 -43.57
N LEU A 444 -26.13 18.80 -42.67
CA LEU A 444 -27.06 19.88 -42.33
C LEU A 444 -27.11 20.93 -43.44
N ASP A 445 -28.31 21.14 -43.98
CA ASP A 445 -28.54 22.13 -45.00
C ASP A 445 -28.45 23.57 -44.40
N GLY A 446 -27.53 24.36 -44.94
CA GLY A 446 -27.46 25.79 -44.60
C GLY A 446 -26.93 26.17 -43.24
N LEU A 447 -26.16 25.30 -42.58
CA LEU A 447 -25.55 25.54 -41.26
C LEU A 447 -24.76 26.87 -41.25
N LYS A 448 -24.01 27.17 -42.31
CA LYS A 448 -23.28 28.44 -42.44
C LYS A 448 -24.20 29.66 -42.33
N ALA A 449 -25.33 29.63 -43.02
CA ALA A 449 -26.30 30.72 -42.98
C ALA A 449 -26.96 30.88 -41.60
N ILE A 450 -27.17 29.77 -40.88
CA ILE A 450 -27.64 29.80 -39.50
C ILE A 450 -26.57 30.46 -38.60
N ASN A 451 -25.32 30.06 -38.71
CA ASN A 451 -24.21 30.59 -37.95
C ASN A 451 -24.04 32.12 -38.21
N ASP A 452 -23.99 32.52 -39.48
CA ASP A 452 -23.75 33.88 -39.89
C ASP A 452 -24.89 34.82 -39.45
N LYS A 453 -26.14 34.32 -39.45
CA LYS A 453 -27.33 35.15 -39.15
C LYS A 453 -27.73 35.11 -37.67
N TYR A 454 -27.57 33.99 -37.01
CA TYR A 454 -28.11 33.75 -35.66
C TYR A 454 -27.04 33.37 -34.63
N GLY A 455 -25.76 33.32 -35.02
CA GLY A 455 -24.63 32.98 -34.14
C GLY A 455 -24.37 31.48 -34.01
N HIS A 456 -23.15 31.15 -33.57
CA HIS A 456 -22.65 29.77 -33.45
C HIS A 456 -23.46 28.89 -32.48
N ASP A 457 -24.01 29.46 -31.39
CA ASP A 457 -24.88 28.73 -30.45
C ASP A 457 -26.13 28.14 -31.15
N ASN A 458 -26.64 28.84 -32.15
CA ASN A 458 -27.78 28.35 -32.96
C ASN A 458 -27.37 27.29 -33.98
N GLY A 459 -26.16 27.36 -34.50
CA GLY A 459 -25.57 26.27 -35.29
C GLY A 459 -25.32 25.02 -34.46
N ASP A 460 -24.77 25.17 -33.28
CA ASP A 460 -24.57 24.09 -32.33
C ASP A 460 -25.89 23.43 -31.91
N PHE A 461 -26.94 24.24 -31.70
CA PHE A 461 -28.29 23.75 -31.49
C PHE A 461 -28.80 22.91 -32.68
N ALA A 462 -28.59 23.35 -33.90
CA ALA A 462 -28.99 22.63 -35.11
C ALA A 462 -28.23 21.30 -35.22
N ILE A 463 -26.92 21.29 -35.02
CA ILE A 463 -26.07 20.08 -35.02
C ILE A 463 -26.53 19.09 -33.96
N LYS A 464 -26.70 19.53 -32.71
CA LYS A 464 -27.15 18.67 -31.60
C LYS A 464 -28.49 18.00 -31.88
N ASN A 465 -29.44 18.77 -32.37
CA ASN A 465 -30.78 18.22 -32.64
C ASN A 465 -30.82 17.28 -33.82
N THR A 466 -30.04 17.53 -34.88
CA THR A 466 -29.91 16.60 -36.02
C THR A 466 -29.24 15.29 -35.55
N ALA A 467 -28.20 15.37 -34.72
CA ALA A 467 -27.53 14.22 -34.16
C ALA A 467 -28.48 13.35 -33.31
N GLN A 468 -29.27 14.01 -32.45
CA GLN A 468 -30.26 13.32 -31.62
C GLN A 468 -31.43 12.73 -32.46
N ALA A 469 -31.87 13.43 -33.49
CA ALA A 469 -32.89 12.91 -34.41
C ALA A 469 -32.39 11.64 -35.12
N LEU A 470 -31.17 11.64 -35.66
CA LEU A 470 -30.56 10.47 -36.26
C LEU A 470 -30.45 9.31 -35.25
N LYS A 471 -29.96 9.58 -34.05
CA LYS A 471 -29.83 8.55 -32.98
C LYS A 471 -31.17 7.89 -32.64
N ARG A 472 -32.27 8.67 -32.60
CA ARG A 472 -33.62 8.14 -32.26
C ARG A 472 -34.21 7.24 -33.35
N VAL A 473 -33.90 7.50 -34.60
CA VAL A 473 -34.42 6.69 -35.70
C VAL A 473 -33.59 5.46 -36.01
N CYS A 474 -32.35 5.43 -35.53
CA CYS A 474 -31.47 4.28 -35.66
C CYS A 474 -31.75 3.24 -34.56
N PRO A 475 -31.49 1.95 -34.83
CA PRO A 475 -31.61 0.91 -33.81
C PRO A 475 -30.58 1.08 -32.68
N PRO A 476 -30.82 0.49 -31.49
CA PRO A 476 -29.95 0.65 -30.35
C PRO A 476 -28.50 0.21 -30.56
N ASN A 477 -28.25 -0.71 -31.46
CA ASN A 477 -26.94 -1.23 -31.87
C ASN A 477 -26.27 -0.45 -32.98
N ALA A 478 -26.81 0.73 -33.37
CA ALA A 478 -26.22 1.58 -34.39
C ALA A 478 -25.04 2.38 -33.82
N ALA A 479 -23.93 2.41 -34.56
CA ALA A 479 -22.85 3.35 -34.32
C ALA A 479 -23.20 4.67 -35.01
N CYS A 480 -23.56 5.68 -34.21
CA CYS A 480 -23.82 7.05 -34.66
C CYS A 480 -22.63 7.94 -34.36
N THR A 481 -22.19 8.71 -35.37
CA THR A 481 -21.00 9.58 -35.23
C THR A 481 -21.24 10.96 -35.81
N ARG A 482 -20.54 11.96 -35.23
CA ARG A 482 -20.27 13.21 -35.91
C ARG A 482 -18.95 13.08 -36.64
N PHE A 483 -19.01 13.03 -37.97
CA PHE A 483 -17.86 12.75 -38.82
C PHE A 483 -17.06 14.02 -39.14
N GLY A 484 -17.73 15.14 -39.35
CA GLY A 484 -17.20 16.47 -39.64
C GLY A 484 -18.06 17.57 -39.05
N GLY A 485 -17.84 18.82 -39.39
CA GLY A 485 -18.54 19.99 -38.81
C GLY A 485 -20.07 19.85 -38.77
N ASP A 486 -20.71 19.59 -39.92
CA ASP A 486 -22.14 19.39 -40.14
C ASP A 486 -22.52 17.98 -40.62
N GLU A 487 -21.53 17.10 -40.72
CA GLU A 487 -21.69 15.75 -41.20
C GLU A 487 -21.90 14.76 -40.04
N ILE A 488 -23.03 14.07 -40.07
CA ILE A 488 -23.39 13.04 -39.08
C ILE A 488 -23.65 11.74 -39.81
N MET A 489 -23.14 10.63 -39.28
CA MET A 489 -23.25 9.34 -39.90
C MET A 489 -23.76 8.30 -38.90
N ALA A 490 -24.45 7.26 -39.41
CA ALA A 490 -24.81 6.09 -38.64
C ALA A 490 -24.59 4.81 -39.45
N VAL A 491 -24.14 3.74 -38.77
CA VAL A 491 -23.93 2.42 -39.36
C VAL A 491 -24.50 1.36 -38.40
N PHE A 492 -25.23 0.39 -38.98
CA PHE A 492 -25.81 -0.72 -38.22
C PHE A 492 -26.14 -1.92 -39.11
N PRO A 493 -26.19 -3.14 -38.58
CA PRO A 493 -26.71 -4.31 -39.30
C PRO A 493 -28.20 -4.14 -39.59
N CYS A 494 -28.61 -4.41 -40.85
CA CYS A 494 -30.00 -4.27 -41.25
C CYS A 494 -30.49 -5.48 -42.05
N CYS A 495 -31.80 -5.72 -42.01
CA CYS A 495 -32.47 -6.81 -42.77
C CYS A 495 -33.25 -6.29 -43.99
N GLY A 496 -32.98 -5.05 -44.42
CA GLY A 496 -33.51 -4.44 -45.64
C GLY A 496 -34.87 -3.76 -45.46
N THR A 497 -34.90 -2.45 -45.55
CA THR A 497 -35.84 -1.56 -46.25
C THR A 497 -35.47 -0.10 -45.99
N GLU A 498 -34.91 0.52 -46.96
CA GLU A 498 -34.32 1.86 -46.99
C GLU A 498 -35.32 3.00 -46.76
N ASN A 499 -36.53 2.82 -47.28
CA ASN A 499 -37.50 3.91 -47.41
C ASN A 499 -38.08 4.43 -46.09
N ASN A 500 -38.00 3.67 -45.01
CA ASN A 500 -38.62 4.05 -43.74
C ASN A 500 -37.73 4.98 -42.92
N ILE A 501 -36.41 4.79 -42.90
CA ILE A 501 -35.48 5.53 -42.06
C ILE A 501 -35.38 7.02 -42.46
N ARG A 502 -35.31 7.30 -43.74
CA ARG A 502 -35.29 8.67 -44.26
C ARG A 502 -36.56 9.44 -43.86
N GLY A 503 -37.73 8.81 -44.05
CA GLY A 503 -39.03 9.39 -43.67
C GLY A 503 -39.13 9.63 -42.17
N MET A 504 -38.64 8.71 -41.34
CA MET A 504 -38.61 8.85 -39.91
C MET A 504 -37.69 10.00 -39.47
N LEU A 505 -36.50 10.13 -40.06
CA LEU A 505 -35.57 11.21 -39.75
C LEU A 505 -36.16 12.58 -40.08
N TYR A 506 -36.78 12.74 -41.26
CA TYR A 506 -37.42 14.00 -41.62
C TYR A 506 -38.56 14.35 -40.67
N LYS A 507 -39.38 13.38 -40.31
CA LYS A 507 -40.45 13.58 -39.33
C LYS A 507 -39.90 14.01 -37.94
N GLU A 508 -38.81 13.41 -37.50
CA GLU A 508 -38.15 13.85 -36.24
C GLU A 508 -37.61 15.27 -36.34
N LEU A 509 -37.01 15.66 -37.49
CA LEU A 509 -36.54 17.03 -37.69
C LEU A 509 -37.70 18.03 -37.74
N ASP A 510 -38.84 17.68 -38.36
CA ASP A 510 -40.04 18.51 -38.36
C ASP A 510 -40.58 18.69 -36.93
N CYS A 511 -40.66 17.64 -36.15
CA CYS A 511 -41.02 17.74 -34.73
C CYS A 511 -40.08 18.66 -33.93
N VAL A 512 -38.76 18.62 -34.19
CA VAL A 512 -37.79 19.52 -33.58
C VAL A 512 -38.06 20.95 -34.01
N ASN A 513 -38.31 21.20 -35.28
CA ASN A 513 -38.61 22.52 -35.80
C ASN A 513 -39.87 23.15 -35.17
N GLU A 514 -40.92 22.35 -35.03
CA GLU A 514 -42.18 22.79 -34.39
C GLU A 514 -42.00 23.15 -32.89
N ARG A 515 -41.21 22.36 -32.19
CA ARG A 515 -41.01 22.52 -30.72
C ARG A 515 -39.96 23.59 -30.36
N SER A 516 -39.04 23.88 -31.29
CA SER A 516 -37.86 24.73 -30.97
C SER A 516 -38.19 26.19 -30.84
N GLY A 517 -39.27 26.68 -31.53
CA GLY A 517 -39.59 28.09 -31.61
C GLY A 517 -38.51 28.96 -32.28
N LYS A 518 -37.55 28.32 -32.98
CA LYS A 518 -36.42 29.04 -33.60
C LYS A 518 -36.88 29.75 -34.91
N PRO A 519 -36.28 30.92 -35.23
CA PRO A 519 -36.64 31.66 -36.45
C PRO A 519 -36.10 31.04 -37.73
N TYR A 520 -35.56 29.86 -37.66
CA TYR A 520 -35.04 29.06 -38.80
C TYR A 520 -35.50 27.63 -38.69
N LYS A 521 -35.46 26.88 -39.79
CA LYS A 521 -35.76 25.45 -39.83
C LYS A 521 -34.48 24.65 -39.98
N ILE A 522 -34.34 23.61 -39.15
CA ILE A 522 -33.31 22.61 -39.29
C ILE A 522 -33.72 21.66 -40.41
N ALA A 523 -32.87 21.52 -41.40
CA ALA A 523 -33.05 20.58 -42.50
C ALA A 523 -31.74 19.86 -42.79
N ALA A 524 -31.83 18.63 -43.29
CA ALA A 524 -30.65 17.84 -43.61
C ALA A 524 -30.85 17.08 -44.94
N SER A 525 -29.77 16.92 -45.70
CA SER A 525 -29.68 16.06 -46.85
C SER A 525 -29.15 14.70 -46.42
N VAL A 526 -29.81 13.60 -46.87
CA VAL A 526 -29.56 12.25 -46.34
C VAL A 526 -29.24 11.28 -47.47
N GLY A 527 -28.06 10.68 -47.45
CA GLY A 527 -27.66 9.54 -48.28
C GLY A 527 -27.78 8.24 -47.48
N ILE A 528 -28.42 7.25 -48.02
CA ILE A 528 -28.53 5.92 -47.40
C ILE A 528 -27.99 4.89 -48.39
N TYR A 529 -27.03 4.09 -47.94
CA TYR A 529 -26.44 2.98 -48.67
C TYR A 529 -26.65 1.69 -47.88
N ILE A 530 -27.12 0.65 -48.56
CA ILE A 530 -27.27 -0.68 -47.99
C ILE A 530 -26.38 -1.65 -48.77
N THR A 531 -25.50 -2.36 -48.05
CA THR A 531 -24.61 -3.36 -48.64
C THR A 531 -25.40 -4.62 -49.06
N GLN A 532 -24.78 -5.45 -49.87
CA GLN A 532 -25.29 -6.80 -50.08
C GLN A 532 -25.14 -7.64 -48.81
N ASN A 533 -25.92 -8.71 -48.70
CA ASN A 533 -25.87 -9.60 -47.55
C ASN A 533 -24.46 -10.18 -47.35
N GLY A 534 -23.91 -10.00 -46.14
CA GLY A 534 -22.59 -10.48 -45.78
C GLY A 534 -21.40 -9.69 -46.36
N GLU A 535 -21.66 -8.64 -47.15
CA GLU A 535 -20.62 -7.75 -47.65
C GLU A 535 -20.01 -6.91 -46.54
N LYS A 536 -18.68 -6.88 -46.50
CA LYS A 536 -17.90 -6.13 -45.52
C LYS A 536 -17.03 -5.09 -46.22
N PRO A 537 -17.61 -3.95 -46.66
CA PRO A 537 -16.84 -2.92 -47.34
C PRO A 537 -15.75 -2.34 -46.47
N SER A 538 -14.69 -1.82 -47.08
CA SER A 538 -13.75 -0.97 -46.37
C SER A 538 -14.43 0.33 -45.93
N PHE A 539 -13.90 0.96 -44.92
CA PHE A 539 -14.44 2.21 -44.40
C PHE A 539 -14.49 3.31 -45.50
N ASP A 540 -13.45 3.40 -46.33
CA ASP A 540 -13.36 4.39 -47.39
C ASP A 540 -14.40 4.16 -48.51
N GLU A 541 -14.69 2.91 -48.84
CA GLU A 541 -15.75 2.56 -49.78
C GLU A 541 -17.12 2.96 -49.28
N LEU A 542 -17.35 2.71 -47.99
CA LEU A 542 -18.60 3.02 -47.32
C LEU A 542 -18.89 4.53 -47.31
N ILE A 543 -17.88 5.34 -46.97
CA ILE A 543 -18.00 6.81 -47.06
C ILE A 543 -18.25 7.24 -48.47
N ARG A 544 -17.48 6.77 -49.43
CA ARG A 544 -17.60 7.18 -50.84
C ARG A 544 -18.99 6.92 -51.39
N TYR A 545 -19.60 5.78 -51.10
CA TYR A 545 -20.95 5.47 -51.60
C TYR A 545 -22.03 6.29 -50.88
N SER A 546 -21.96 6.45 -49.57
CA SER A 546 -22.96 7.21 -48.81
C SER A 546 -22.89 8.70 -49.09
N ASP A 547 -21.69 9.27 -49.25
CA ASP A 547 -21.47 10.69 -49.58
C ASP A 547 -22.03 11.00 -51.01
N LYS A 548 -21.77 10.12 -51.97
CA LYS A 548 -22.34 10.28 -53.31
C LYS A 548 -23.87 10.38 -53.28
N LEU A 549 -24.53 9.48 -52.56
CA LEU A 549 -25.99 9.45 -52.43
C LEU A 549 -26.53 10.68 -51.69
N MET A 550 -25.84 11.13 -50.68
CA MET A 550 -26.16 12.36 -49.94
C MET A 550 -26.04 13.60 -50.83
N TYR A 551 -24.99 13.68 -51.62
CA TYR A 551 -24.76 14.81 -52.54
C TYR A 551 -25.82 14.86 -53.67
N GLU A 552 -26.25 13.71 -54.21
CA GLU A 552 -27.35 13.62 -55.18
C GLU A 552 -28.66 14.13 -54.56
N GLU A 553 -28.98 13.75 -53.35
CA GLU A 553 -30.15 14.25 -52.62
C GLU A 553 -30.06 15.76 -52.35
N LYS A 554 -28.90 16.26 -51.99
CA LYS A 554 -28.65 17.72 -51.75
C LYS A 554 -28.89 18.53 -53.01
N LYS A 555 -28.47 18.03 -54.19
CA LYS A 555 -28.76 18.65 -55.48
C LYS A 555 -30.27 18.66 -55.80
N ARG A 556 -30.94 17.54 -55.63
CA ARG A 556 -32.38 17.41 -55.84
C ARG A 556 -33.18 18.39 -54.99
N ARG A 557 -32.85 18.53 -53.73
CA ARG A 557 -33.52 19.45 -52.80
C ARG A 557 -33.27 20.94 -53.14
N LYS A 558 -32.08 21.28 -53.60
CA LYS A 558 -31.81 22.63 -54.09
C LYS A 558 -32.64 23.00 -55.29
N THR A 559 -32.80 22.11 -56.25
CA THR A 559 -33.63 22.32 -57.46
C THR A 559 -35.11 22.49 -57.11
N LEU A 560 -35.62 21.77 -56.11
CA LEU A 560 -37.02 21.88 -55.65
C LEU A 560 -37.29 23.16 -54.81
N ARG A 561 -36.27 23.85 -54.28
CA ARG A 561 -36.38 25.11 -53.56
C ARG A 561 -36.28 26.36 -54.47
N THR A 562 -35.79 26.18 -55.68
CA THR A 562 -35.63 27.26 -56.69
C THR A 562 -36.76 27.31 -57.68
N ASN A 563 -37.62 26.32 -57.77
CA ASN A 563 -38.90 26.29 -58.45
C ASN A 563 -40.06 26.51 -57.46
#